data_dd2c675fa9eee3154e7fb820df311fab
#
_entry.id   dd2c675fa9eee3154e7fb820df311fab
#
_cell.length_a   1.000
_cell.length_b   1.000
_cell.length_c   1.000
_cell.angle_alpha   90.00
_cell.angle_beta   90.00
_cell.angle_gamma   90.00
#
_symmetry.space_group_name_H-M   'P 1'
#
loop_
_entity.id
_entity.type
_entity.pdbx_description
1 polymer ?
#
loop_
_entity_poly.entity_id
_entity_poly.type
_entity_poly.pdbx_seq_one_letter_code
_entity_poly.pdbx_strand_id
1 'polypeptide(L)'
;MWKRIAKGQELHFYLAGINNQNFLMRDRETGSWWQQVTGRAISGPLAGNTLELQSNDELTFGVWKSESPHGLVLSPVAGHEKDYDEEWEKEVAKYPVPLMFPGQGLTGKALADRDVVLGISRGGQARAFPMARVRGANPIQDRVGGIPVVFVTGPDGESMRVFRSQSNGMDIELYRDADILTAERRNAPNHPWRLIDSQGNTWNFAGCATSGPAQGQCLEKINYLKDYWFDWKNYNPQTTVYSR
;
A
#
# COMPACT_ATOMS: atom_id res chain seq x y z
N MET A 1 -2.50 -5.77 5.51
CA MET A 1 -2.40 -6.81 6.59
C MET A 1 -3.80 -7.04 7.17
N TRP A 2 -4.12 -8.26 7.63
CA TRP A 2 -5.45 -8.62 8.13
C TRP A 2 -5.40 -8.97 9.62
N LYS A 3 -6.40 -8.53 10.39
CA LYS A 3 -6.63 -9.09 11.72
C LYS A 3 -7.06 -10.54 11.58
N ARG A 4 -6.47 -11.41 12.37
CA ARG A 4 -6.81 -12.85 12.37
C ARG A 4 -8.00 -13.17 13.30
N ILE A 5 -9.03 -12.32 13.27
CA ILE A 5 -10.24 -12.49 14.08
C ILE A 5 -11.45 -12.46 13.16
N ALA A 6 -12.29 -13.48 13.23
CA ALA A 6 -13.58 -13.51 12.57
C ALA A 6 -14.66 -14.02 13.54
N LYS A 7 -15.81 -13.35 13.58
CA LYS A 7 -16.91 -13.66 14.51
C LYS A 7 -16.48 -13.83 15.97
N GLY A 8 -15.51 -13.01 16.41
CA GLY A 8 -14.99 -13.07 17.78
C GLY A 8 -14.01 -14.20 18.07
N GLN A 9 -13.71 -15.06 17.07
CA GLN A 9 -12.74 -16.14 17.19
C GLN A 9 -11.41 -15.75 16.56
N GLU A 10 -10.30 -16.01 17.25
CA GLU A 10 -8.96 -15.92 16.70
C GLU A 10 -8.68 -17.09 15.78
N LEU A 11 -8.11 -16.83 14.62
CA LEU A 11 -7.84 -17.81 13.56
C LEU A 11 -6.34 -17.96 13.33
N HIS A 12 -5.89 -19.17 13.05
CA HIS A 12 -4.51 -19.48 12.70
C HIS A 12 -4.43 -19.92 11.25
N PHE A 13 -3.84 -19.07 10.44
CA PHE A 13 -3.75 -19.26 8.99
C PHE A 13 -2.47 -19.98 8.57
N TYR A 14 -2.60 -20.76 7.51
CA TYR A 14 -1.47 -21.33 6.79
C TYR A 14 -1.71 -21.23 5.28
N LEU A 15 -0.63 -21.27 4.52
CA LEU A 15 -0.69 -21.32 3.07
C LEU A 15 -1.27 -22.66 2.64
N ALA A 16 -2.36 -22.63 1.88
CA ALA A 16 -3.07 -23.84 1.46
C ALA A 16 -3.15 -23.98 -0.06
N GLY A 17 -2.89 -22.93 -0.81
CA GLY A 17 -2.95 -22.98 -2.28
C GLY A 17 -2.68 -21.62 -2.91
N ILE A 18 -2.90 -21.56 -4.22
CA ILE A 18 -2.77 -20.36 -5.04
C ILE A 18 -4.06 -20.19 -5.84
N ASN A 19 -4.56 -18.96 -5.88
CA ASN A 19 -5.70 -18.57 -6.71
C ASN A 19 -5.34 -17.26 -7.42
N ASN A 20 -5.43 -17.22 -8.75
CA ASN A 20 -5.08 -16.05 -9.55
C ASN A 20 -3.69 -15.50 -9.23
N GLN A 21 -2.70 -16.39 -9.01
CA GLN A 21 -1.34 -16.07 -8.59
C GLN A 21 -1.21 -15.45 -7.19
N ASN A 22 -2.31 -15.34 -6.44
CA ASN A 22 -2.30 -14.96 -5.03
C ASN A 22 -2.44 -16.16 -4.12
N PHE A 23 -1.88 -16.03 -2.94
CA PHE A 23 -1.98 -17.08 -1.93
C PHE A 23 -3.40 -17.24 -1.42
N LEU A 24 -3.83 -18.50 -1.31
CA LEU A 24 -4.99 -18.88 -0.52
C LEU A 24 -4.54 -19.31 0.85
N MET A 25 -5.10 -18.68 1.85
CA MET A 25 -4.95 -19.06 3.24
C MET A 25 -6.06 -20.01 3.64
N ARG A 26 -5.78 -20.90 4.60
CA ARG A 26 -6.79 -21.71 5.27
C ARG A 26 -6.64 -21.58 6.77
N ASP A 27 -7.74 -21.38 7.49
CA ASP A 27 -7.70 -21.37 8.95
C ASP A 27 -7.76 -22.79 9.52
N ARG A 28 -7.11 -23.00 10.66
CA ARG A 28 -7.07 -24.31 11.35
C ARG A 28 -8.35 -24.61 12.11
N GLU A 29 -9.03 -23.57 12.57
CA GLU A 29 -10.18 -23.67 13.48
C GLU A 29 -11.42 -24.15 12.78
N THR A 30 -11.67 -23.66 11.56
CA THR A 30 -12.88 -24.00 10.81
C THR A 30 -12.59 -24.68 9.49
N GLY A 31 -11.33 -24.65 9.02
CA GLY A 31 -10.94 -25.13 7.71
C GLY A 31 -11.46 -24.28 6.55
N SER A 32 -11.92 -23.07 6.82
CA SER A 32 -12.37 -22.14 5.77
C SER A 32 -11.22 -21.66 4.92
N TRP A 33 -11.51 -21.38 3.64
CA TRP A 33 -10.56 -20.88 2.67
C TRP A 33 -10.73 -19.36 2.50
N TRP A 34 -9.61 -18.64 2.48
CA TRP A 34 -9.57 -17.20 2.46
C TRP A 34 -8.67 -16.67 1.35
N GLN A 35 -9.13 -15.65 0.64
CA GLN A 35 -8.28 -14.93 -0.30
C GLN A 35 -7.41 -13.92 0.44
N GLN A 36 -6.12 -13.97 0.23
CA GLN A 36 -5.18 -13.05 0.86
C GLN A 36 -5.44 -11.60 0.42
N VAL A 37 -5.69 -11.37 -0.87
CA VAL A 37 -5.89 -10.02 -1.43
C VAL A 37 -7.10 -9.31 -0.86
N THR A 38 -8.22 -10.03 -0.74
CA THR A 38 -9.51 -9.46 -0.32
C THR A 38 -9.81 -9.62 1.15
N GLY A 39 -9.09 -10.53 1.86
CA GLY A 39 -9.41 -10.93 3.23
C GLY A 39 -10.73 -11.68 3.36
N ARG A 40 -11.34 -12.12 2.24
CA ARG A 40 -12.66 -12.75 2.22
C ARG A 40 -12.55 -14.26 2.30
N ALA A 41 -13.38 -14.86 3.15
CA ALA A 41 -13.61 -16.30 3.15
C ALA A 41 -14.44 -16.69 1.92
N ILE A 42 -13.86 -17.54 1.07
CA ILE A 42 -14.49 -17.97 -0.20
C ILE A 42 -15.18 -19.33 -0.10
N SER A 43 -14.83 -20.13 0.92
CA SER A 43 -15.40 -21.45 1.14
C SER A 43 -15.27 -21.86 2.60
N GLY A 44 -16.07 -22.82 3.03
CA GLY A 44 -16.10 -23.36 4.40
C GLY A 44 -17.10 -22.66 5.32
N PRO A 45 -17.07 -23.01 6.64
CA PRO A 45 -18.05 -22.49 7.61
C PRO A 45 -18.09 -20.98 7.76
N LEU A 46 -16.98 -20.28 7.45
CA LEU A 46 -16.92 -18.82 7.51
C LEU A 46 -17.09 -18.16 6.14
N ALA A 47 -17.51 -18.87 5.10
CA ALA A 47 -17.71 -18.32 3.76
C ALA A 47 -18.54 -17.03 3.79
N GLY A 48 -18.10 -16.02 3.04
CA GLY A 48 -18.75 -14.71 2.98
C GLY A 48 -18.31 -13.71 4.05
N ASN A 49 -17.62 -14.14 5.12
CA ASN A 49 -17.02 -13.22 6.08
C ASN A 49 -15.76 -12.56 5.49
N THR A 50 -15.44 -11.38 5.97
CA THR A 50 -14.23 -10.64 5.59
C THR A 50 -13.46 -10.29 6.86
N LEU A 51 -12.15 -10.47 6.83
CA LEU A 51 -11.23 -10.04 7.90
C LEU A 51 -11.15 -8.52 7.94
N GLU A 52 -10.93 -7.98 9.12
CA GLU A 52 -10.69 -6.55 9.28
C GLU A 52 -9.30 -6.17 8.75
N LEU A 53 -9.26 -5.17 7.87
CA LEU A 53 -8.01 -4.66 7.33
C LEU A 53 -7.31 -3.80 8.38
N GLN A 54 -6.02 -4.09 8.63
CA GLN A 54 -5.15 -3.26 9.47
C GLN A 54 -4.30 -2.35 8.61
N SER A 55 -4.15 -1.12 9.07
CA SER A 55 -3.20 -0.19 8.45
C SER A 55 -1.79 -0.74 8.59
N ASN A 56 -1.05 -0.69 7.50
CA ASN A 56 0.36 -1.02 7.45
C ASN A 56 1.09 0.00 6.57
N ASP A 57 2.35 0.21 6.87
CA ASP A 57 3.25 0.98 6.03
C ASP A 57 4.20 0.02 5.30
N GLU A 58 4.61 0.38 4.10
CA GLU A 58 5.70 -0.26 3.38
C GLU A 58 6.87 0.73 3.33
N LEU A 59 7.86 0.46 4.17
CA LEU A 59 8.99 1.35 4.41
C LEU A 59 10.29 0.62 4.12
N THR A 60 11.32 1.36 3.73
CA THR A 60 12.67 0.80 3.81
C THR A 60 13.03 0.53 5.27
N PHE A 61 13.93 -0.43 5.48
CA PHE A 61 14.42 -0.74 6.83
C PHE A 61 15.02 0.47 7.53
N GLY A 62 15.70 1.35 6.78
CA GLY A 62 16.31 2.57 7.31
C GLY A 62 15.28 3.54 7.89
N VAL A 63 14.19 3.81 7.17
CA VAL A 63 13.10 4.66 7.63
C VAL A 63 12.38 4.01 8.82
N TRP A 64 12.03 2.71 8.70
CA TRP A 64 11.39 1.99 9.79
C TRP A 64 12.21 2.02 11.08
N LYS A 65 13.52 1.77 10.98
CA LYS A 65 14.40 1.76 12.15
C LYS A 65 14.54 3.14 12.80
N SER A 66 14.54 4.22 11.99
CA SER A 66 14.60 5.58 12.51
C SER A 66 13.33 5.97 13.28
N GLU A 67 12.17 5.52 12.81
CA GLU A 67 10.88 5.78 13.47
C GLU A 67 10.60 4.82 14.64
N SER A 68 11.18 3.63 14.59
CA SER A 68 10.97 2.58 15.59
C SER A 68 12.31 2.00 16.06
N PRO A 69 13.14 2.78 16.78
CA PRO A 69 14.51 2.37 17.16
C PRO A 69 14.53 1.13 18.07
N HIS A 70 13.45 0.86 18.76
CA HIS A 70 13.25 -0.32 19.62
C HIS A 70 12.33 -1.38 18.98
N GLY A 71 12.00 -1.21 17.70
CA GLY A 71 11.17 -2.17 16.96
C GLY A 71 11.84 -3.54 16.86
N LEU A 72 11.02 -4.58 16.83
CA LEU A 72 11.47 -5.96 16.69
C LEU A 72 11.38 -6.40 15.22
N VAL A 73 12.41 -7.10 14.76
CA VAL A 73 12.43 -7.77 13.47
C VAL A 73 12.12 -9.25 13.69
N LEU A 74 11.22 -9.78 12.87
CA LEU A 74 10.95 -11.22 12.90
C LEU A 74 12.21 -11.97 12.44
N SER A 75 12.72 -12.85 13.28
CA SER A 75 13.87 -13.68 12.94
C SER A 75 13.45 -14.81 12.00
N PRO A 76 14.34 -15.24 11.11
CA PRO A 76 14.15 -16.48 10.33
C PRO A 76 13.87 -17.68 11.25
N VAL A 77 13.07 -18.62 10.76
CA VAL A 77 12.80 -19.86 11.50
C VAL A 77 14.06 -20.73 11.46
N ALA A 78 14.56 -21.10 12.63
CA ALA A 78 15.77 -21.90 12.75
C ALA A 78 15.65 -23.25 11.98
N GLY A 79 16.66 -23.58 11.20
CA GLY A 79 16.69 -24.76 10.33
C GLY A 79 16.02 -24.57 8.95
N HIS A 80 15.45 -23.40 8.69
CA HIS A 80 14.83 -23.03 7.42
C HIS A 80 15.55 -21.87 6.71
N GLU A 81 16.76 -21.51 7.13
CA GLU A 81 17.50 -20.35 6.61
C GLU A 81 17.69 -20.41 5.09
N LYS A 82 17.90 -21.61 4.55
CA LYS A 82 18.07 -21.85 3.11
C LYS A 82 16.78 -21.72 2.30
N ASP A 83 15.61 -21.70 2.97
CA ASP A 83 14.31 -21.58 2.32
C ASP A 83 13.92 -20.11 2.08
N TYR A 84 14.71 -19.17 2.62
CA TYR A 84 14.57 -17.75 2.38
C TYR A 84 15.39 -17.34 1.15
N ASP A 85 14.70 -16.95 0.09
CA ASP A 85 15.31 -16.50 -1.16
C ASP A 85 15.22 -14.98 -1.26
N GLU A 86 16.35 -14.29 -1.28
CA GLU A 86 16.43 -12.83 -1.41
C GLU A 86 16.13 -12.35 -2.84
N GLU A 87 16.17 -13.22 -3.84
CA GLU A 87 16.01 -12.88 -5.25
C GLU A 87 14.74 -13.44 -5.90
N TRP A 88 13.83 -13.98 -5.11
CA TRP A 88 12.59 -14.63 -5.60
C TRP A 88 11.81 -13.75 -6.59
N GLU A 89 11.76 -12.43 -6.39
CA GLU A 89 11.08 -11.50 -7.31
C GLU A 89 11.71 -11.53 -8.71
N LYS A 90 13.04 -11.64 -8.80
CA LYS A 90 13.75 -11.75 -10.09
C LYS A 90 13.45 -13.07 -10.79
N GLU A 91 13.32 -14.15 -10.02
CA GLU A 91 12.94 -15.45 -10.57
C GLU A 91 11.50 -15.42 -11.07
N VAL A 92 10.55 -14.93 -10.28
CA VAL A 92 9.14 -14.81 -10.67
C VAL A 92 8.98 -13.94 -11.93
N ALA A 93 9.79 -12.90 -12.10
CA ALA A 93 9.75 -12.05 -13.27
C ALA A 93 10.06 -12.78 -14.60
N LYS A 94 10.74 -13.92 -14.56
CA LYS A 94 11.08 -14.73 -15.75
C LYS A 94 9.90 -15.56 -16.26
N TYR A 95 8.89 -15.83 -15.43
CA TYR A 95 7.76 -16.65 -15.82
C TYR A 95 6.70 -15.82 -16.55
N PRO A 96 6.06 -16.37 -17.60
CA PRO A 96 4.95 -15.69 -18.26
C PRO A 96 3.81 -15.45 -17.25
N VAL A 97 3.12 -14.33 -17.39
CA VAL A 97 1.88 -14.07 -16.64
C VAL A 97 0.82 -14.98 -17.21
N PRO A 98 0.27 -15.95 -16.45
CA PRO A 98 -0.85 -16.74 -16.91
C PRO A 98 -2.06 -15.83 -17.05
N LEU A 99 -2.51 -15.58 -18.26
CA LEU A 99 -3.76 -14.91 -18.53
C LEU A 99 -4.90 -15.85 -18.15
N MET A 100 -5.64 -15.55 -17.11
CA MET A 100 -6.80 -16.36 -16.67
C MET A 100 -7.92 -16.39 -17.71
N PHE A 101 -7.96 -15.41 -18.59
CA PHE A 101 -8.92 -15.33 -19.69
C PHE A 101 -8.17 -15.03 -21.00
N PRO A 102 -7.82 -16.09 -21.78
CA PRO A 102 -7.28 -15.90 -23.12
C PRO A 102 -8.25 -15.05 -23.95
N GLY A 103 -7.77 -13.92 -24.47
CA GLY A 103 -8.58 -12.99 -25.26
C GLY A 103 -9.06 -11.74 -24.51
N GLN A 104 -8.98 -11.68 -23.22
CA GLN A 104 -9.01 -10.42 -22.47
C GLN A 104 -7.59 -9.89 -22.32
N GLY A 105 -6.87 -9.71 -23.41
CA GLY A 105 -5.67 -8.91 -23.39
C GLY A 105 -6.01 -7.61 -22.67
N LEU A 106 -5.22 -7.28 -21.64
CA LEU A 106 -5.38 -6.07 -20.86
C LEU A 106 -5.19 -4.89 -21.83
N THR A 107 -6.24 -4.58 -22.60
CA THR A 107 -6.28 -3.53 -23.61
C THR A 107 -6.38 -2.16 -22.95
N GLY A 108 -5.37 -1.84 -22.21
CA GLY A 108 -5.10 -0.48 -21.84
C GLY A 108 -3.65 -0.21 -22.21
N LYS A 109 -3.43 0.55 -23.25
CA LYS A 109 -2.10 0.98 -23.74
C LYS A 109 -1.22 1.69 -22.70
N ALA A 110 -1.59 1.68 -21.41
CA ALA A 110 -0.98 2.51 -20.39
C ALA A 110 0.00 1.75 -19.47
N LEU A 111 -0.20 0.46 -19.21
CA LEU A 111 0.61 -0.32 -18.28
C LEU A 111 0.90 -1.71 -18.81
N ALA A 112 2.13 -2.19 -18.59
CA ALA A 112 2.49 -3.59 -18.80
C ALA A 112 1.98 -4.46 -17.64
N ASP A 113 1.78 -5.75 -17.88
CA ASP A 113 1.19 -6.66 -16.89
C ASP A 113 1.92 -6.65 -15.54
N ARG A 114 3.24 -6.55 -15.56
CA ARG A 114 4.08 -6.53 -14.37
C ARG A 114 4.46 -5.13 -13.88
N ASP A 115 3.86 -4.09 -14.42
CA ASP A 115 4.00 -2.76 -13.83
C ASP A 115 3.42 -2.78 -12.42
N VAL A 116 4.21 -2.27 -11.47
CA VAL A 116 3.77 -2.18 -10.08
C VAL A 116 2.81 -1.00 -9.92
N VAL A 117 1.69 -1.26 -9.30
CA VAL A 117 0.68 -0.26 -8.96
C VAL A 117 0.41 -0.22 -7.47
N LEU A 118 0.01 0.94 -6.98
CA LEU A 118 -0.56 1.14 -5.66
C LEU A 118 -2.07 1.27 -5.84
N GLY A 119 -2.80 0.26 -5.43
CA GLY A 119 -4.25 0.17 -5.63
C GLY A 119 -5.03 0.59 -4.40
N ILE A 120 -6.04 1.41 -4.57
CA ILE A 120 -7.04 1.73 -3.55
C ILE A 120 -8.40 1.27 -4.05
N SER A 121 -9.08 0.46 -3.23
CA SER A 121 -10.47 0.05 -3.46
C SER A 121 -11.31 0.50 -2.28
N ARG A 122 -12.26 1.41 -2.53
CA ARG A 122 -13.13 2.00 -1.50
C ARG A 122 -14.44 2.49 -2.12
N GLY A 123 -15.54 2.30 -1.38
CA GLY A 123 -16.84 2.83 -1.79
C GLY A 123 -17.32 2.31 -3.16
N GLY A 124 -16.98 1.05 -3.50
CA GLY A 124 -17.30 0.46 -4.79
C GLY A 124 -16.46 0.97 -5.97
N GLN A 125 -15.50 1.85 -5.72
CA GLN A 125 -14.55 2.34 -6.71
C GLN A 125 -13.17 1.77 -6.46
N ALA A 126 -12.46 1.45 -7.55
CA ALA A 126 -11.07 1.04 -7.50
C ALA A 126 -10.22 1.92 -8.42
N ARG A 127 -9.03 2.31 -7.93
CA ARG A 127 -8.10 3.13 -8.70
C ARG A 127 -6.67 2.67 -8.47
N ALA A 128 -5.95 2.50 -9.57
CA ALA A 128 -4.55 2.11 -9.59
C ALA A 128 -3.67 3.34 -9.85
N PHE A 129 -2.65 3.50 -9.04
CA PHE A 129 -1.63 4.54 -9.17
C PHE A 129 -0.31 3.86 -9.55
N PRO A 130 0.17 4.04 -10.80
CA PRO A 130 1.44 3.45 -11.23
C PRO A 130 2.58 3.93 -10.32
N MET A 131 3.36 3.01 -9.76
CA MET A 131 4.42 3.32 -8.80
C MET A 131 5.44 4.32 -9.38
N ALA A 132 5.77 4.18 -10.66
CA ALA A 132 6.67 5.12 -11.34
C ALA A 132 6.14 6.57 -11.33
N ARG A 133 4.80 6.74 -11.42
CA ARG A 133 4.17 8.06 -11.31
C ARG A 133 4.23 8.60 -9.89
N VAL A 134 3.95 7.74 -8.90
CA VAL A 134 3.97 8.14 -7.48
C VAL A 134 5.37 8.59 -7.06
N ARG A 135 6.41 7.90 -7.52
CA ARG A 135 7.79 8.30 -7.27
C ARG A 135 8.17 9.59 -7.98
N GLY A 136 7.68 9.81 -9.20
CA GLY A 136 8.04 10.95 -10.03
C GLY A 136 7.34 12.27 -9.67
N ALA A 137 6.16 12.21 -9.06
CA ALA A 137 5.33 13.41 -8.77
C ALA A 137 4.84 13.39 -7.31
N ASN A 138 5.76 13.59 -6.38
CA ASN A 138 5.52 13.59 -4.93
C ASN A 138 5.21 15.01 -4.40
N PRO A 139 4.06 15.23 -3.73
CA PRO A 139 2.96 14.30 -3.50
C PRO A 139 2.00 14.14 -4.71
N ILE A 140 1.31 13.01 -4.78
CA ILE A 140 0.17 12.84 -5.69
C ILE A 140 -1.13 12.95 -4.90
N GLN A 141 -2.08 13.73 -5.41
CA GLN A 141 -3.37 13.92 -4.81
C GLN A 141 -4.49 13.56 -5.79
N ASP A 142 -5.52 12.87 -5.28
CA ASP A 142 -6.66 12.43 -6.08
C ASP A 142 -7.88 12.16 -5.17
N ARG A 143 -8.95 11.62 -5.76
CA ARG A 143 -10.13 11.15 -5.02
C ARG A 143 -10.46 9.71 -5.39
N VAL A 144 -10.73 8.88 -4.38
CA VAL A 144 -11.14 7.48 -4.57
C VAL A 144 -12.33 7.19 -3.65
N GLY A 145 -13.42 6.69 -4.20
CA GLY A 145 -14.64 6.42 -3.42
C GLY A 145 -15.19 7.65 -2.67
N GLY A 146 -15.05 8.82 -3.30
CA GLY A 146 -15.53 10.10 -2.73
C GLY A 146 -14.60 10.74 -1.70
N ILE A 147 -13.53 10.08 -1.25
CA ILE A 147 -12.58 10.67 -0.29
C ILE A 147 -11.34 11.22 -0.97
N PRO A 148 -10.80 12.35 -0.49
CA PRO A 148 -9.53 12.87 -0.95
C PRO A 148 -8.39 12.01 -0.40
N VAL A 149 -7.45 11.64 -1.26
CA VAL A 149 -6.27 10.84 -0.91
C VAL A 149 -5.00 11.53 -1.36
N VAL A 150 -3.94 11.37 -0.59
CA VAL A 150 -2.60 11.84 -0.94
C VAL A 150 -1.58 10.73 -0.77
N PHE A 151 -0.82 10.49 -1.82
CA PHE A 151 0.35 9.63 -1.79
C PHE A 151 1.59 10.47 -1.53
N VAL A 152 2.39 10.04 -0.60
CA VAL A 152 3.64 10.69 -0.25
C VAL A 152 4.80 9.70 -0.28
N THR A 153 5.85 10.07 -0.96
CA THR A 153 7.12 9.34 -0.96
C THR A 153 8.04 9.95 0.10
N GLY A 154 8.66 9.11 0.88
CA GLY A 154 9.51 9.49 1.99
C GLY A 154 10.84 10.11 1.59
N PRO A 155 11.66 10.46 2.60
CA PRO A 155 12.97 11.09 2.40
C PRO A 155 13.98 10.19 1.68
N ASP A 156 13.77 8.88 1.71
CA ASP A 156 14.58 7.87 1.03
C ASP A 156 14.19 7.66 -0.45
N GLY A 157 13.13 8.29 -0.93
CA GLY A 157 12.61 8.12 -2.28
C GLY A 157 11.91 6.79 -2.55
N GLU A 158 11.85 5.89 -1.57
CA GLU A 158 11.34 4.52 -1.70
C GLU A 158 10.13 4.24 -0.81
N SER A 159 10.20 4.66 0.46
CA SER A 159 9.13 4.50 1.42
C SER A 159 7.90 5.30 1.00
N MET A 160 6.71 4.69 1.14
CA MET A 160 5.47 5.34 0.72
C MET A 160 4.40 5.24 1.79
N ARG A 161 3.59 6.30 1.87
CA ARG A 161 2.40 6.36 2.70
C ARG A 161 1.24 6.98 1.94
N VAL A 162 0.04 6.59 2.33
CA VAL A 162 -1.18 7.18 1.79
C VAL A 162 -2.04 7.67 2.93
N PHE A 163 -2.52 8.89 2.79
CA PHE A 163 -3.38 9.51 3.79
C PHE A 163 -4.66 10.04 3.14
N ARG A 164 -5.69 10.16 3.95
CA ARG A 164 -6.81 11.01 3.64
C ARG A 164 -6.36 12.47 3.78
N SER A 165 -6.37 13.22 2.69
CA SER A 165 -5.96 14.63 2.70
C SER A 165 -7.09 15.50 3.25
N GLN A 166 -7.40 15.32 4.54
CA GLN A 166 -8.44 16.04 5.26
C GLN A 166 -7.96 16.37 6.67
N SER A 167 -8.14 17.62 7.09
CA SER A 167 -7.85 18.11 8.44
C SER A 167 -9.06 18.90 8.95
N ASN A 168 -9.48 18.66 10.19
CA ASN A 168 -10.65 19.31 10.80
C ASN A 168 -11.94 19.26 9.93
N GLY A 169 -12.15 18.14 9.21
CA GLY A 169 -13.30 17.96 8.33
C GLY A 169 -13.21 18.69 6.99
N MET A 170 -12.15 19.41 6.72
CA MET A 170 -11.91 20.13 5.46
C MET A 170 -10.86 19.41 4.62
N ASP A 171 -11.09 19.33 3.32
CA ASP A 171 -10.08 18.85 2.38
C ASP A 171 -8.90 19.82 2.36
N ILE A 172 -7.69 19.26 2.38
CA ILE A 172 -6.45 20.03 2.29
C ILE A 172 -5.63 19.56 1.11
N GLU A 173 -4.89 20.49 0.52
CA GLU A 173 -3.89 20.18 -0.49
C GLU A 173 -2.49 20.28 0.15
N LEU A 174 -1.65 19.30 -0.13
CA LEU A 174 -0.31 19.18 0.41
C LEU A 174 0.73 19.41 -0.69
N TYR A 175 1.75 20.16 -0.37
CA TYR A 175 2.80 20.55 -1.31
C TYR A 175 4.18 20.26 -0.72
N ARG A 176 5.15 19.95 -1.56
CA ARG A 176 6.56 19.95 -1.13
C ARG A 176 6.97 21.37 -0.82
N ASP A 177 7.62 21.53 0.33
CA ASP A 177 8.19 22.84 0.70
C ASP A 177 9.25 23.26 -0.32
N ALA A 178 9.10 24.46 -0.87
CA ALA A 178 9.99 24.99 -1.92
C ALA A 178 11.43 25.16 -1.44
N ASP A 179 11.63 25.49 -0.17
CA ASP A 179 12.97 25.63 0.42
C ASP A 179 13.68 24.29 0.49
N ILE A 180 12.94 23.22 0.82
CA ILE A 180 13.47 21.86 0.83
C ILE A 180 13.80 21.39 -0.59
N LEU A 181 12.90 21.59 -1.56
CA LEU A 181 13.19 21.26 -2.95
C LEU A 181 14.45 21.96 -3.48
N THR A 182 14.66 23.19 -3.08
CA THR A 182 15.85 23.94 -3.44
C THR A 182 17.10 23.38 -2.79
N ALA A 183 17.02 22.97 -1.54
CA ALA A 183 18.10 22.37 -0.79
C ALA A 183 18.47 20.96 -1.29
N GLU A 184 17.47 20.13 -1.60
CA GLU A 184 17.67 18.82 -2.24
C GLU A 184 18.39 18.94 -3.58
N ARG A 185 17.99 19.90 -4.43
CA ARG A 185 18.67 20.19 -5.70
C ARG A 185 20.14 20.64 -5.52
N ARG A 186 20.48 21.23 -4.38
CA ARG A 186 21.84 21.66 -4.05
C ARG A 186 22.64 20.62 -3.26
N ASN A 187 22.09 19.39 -3.08
CA ASN A 187 22.68 18.36 -2.24
C ASN A 187 23.03 18.86 -0.82
N ALA A 188 22.24 19.78 -0.28
CA ALA A 188 22.47 20.32 1.04
C ALA A 188 22.13 19.29 2.11
N PRO A 189 23.03 18.90 3.02
CA PRO A 189 22.77 17.92 4.04
C PRO A 189 21.76 18.44 5.07
N ASN A 190 20.98 17.51 5.66
CA ASN A 190 20.12 17.72 6.82
C ASN A 190 18.89 18.63 6.65
N HIS A 191 18.21 18.56 5.50
CA HIS A 191 16.87 19.14 5.42
C HIS A 191 15.80 18.16 5.93
N PRO A 192 15.00 18.53 6.93
CA PRO A 192 13.92 17.67 7.39
C PRO A 192 12.89 17.54 6.27
N TRP A 193 12.56 16.29 5.92
CA TRP A 193 11.47 16.02 4.98
C TRP A 193 10.15 16.58 5.53
N ARG A 194 9.44 17.39 4.77
CA ARG A 194 8.15 17.97 5.16
C ARG A 194 7.30 18.36 3.98
N LEU A 195 6.00 18.39 4.22
CA LEU A 195 5.00 18.99 3.35
C LEU A 195 4.41 20.23 4.04
N ILE A 196 3.82 21.09 3.24
CA ILE A 196 3.08 22.27 3.69
C ILE A 196 1.68 22.23 3.09
N ASP A 197 0.72 22.89 3.74
CA ASP A 197 -0.61 23.14 3.19
C ASP A 197 -0.92 24.65 3.10
N SER A 198 -2.07 24.96 2.47
CA SER A 198 -2.52 26.33 2.29
C SER A 198 -2.96 27.02 3.59
N GLN A 199 -3.09 26.28 4.69
CA GLN A 199 -3.48 26.80 6.01
C GLN A 199 -2.27 27.14 6.87
N GLY A 200 -1.05 26.96 6.35
CA GLY A 200 0.21 27.24 7.05
C GLY A 200 0.65 26.11 8.00
N ASN A 201 0.10 24.91 7.85
CA ASN A 201 0.60 23.75 8.59
C ASN A 201 1.81 23.13 7.89
N THR A 202 2.70 22.58 8.69
CA THR A 202 3.82 21.77 8.24
C THR A 202 3.59 20.33 8.68
N TRP A 203 3.73 19.36 7.76
CA TRP A 203 3.46 17.94 7.97
C TRP A 203 4.72 17.11 7.79
N ASN A 204 4.97 16.18 8.68
CA ASN A 204 6.05 15.22 8.55
C ASN A 204 5.64 13.98 7.70
N PHE A 205 6.59 13.11 7.41
CA PHE A 205 6.34 11.90 6.62
C PHE A 205 5.35 10.94 7.29
N ALA A 206 5.23 10.94 8.62
CA ALA A 206 4.23 10.15 9.35
C ALA A 206 2.81 10.68 9.18
N GLY A 207 2.63 11.83 8.48
CA GLY A 207 1.34 12.47 8.26
C GLY A 207 0.88 13.31 9.45
N CYS A 208 1.79 13.69 10.36
CA CYS A 208 1.43 14.50 11.54
C CYS A 208 1.92 15.93 11.36
N ALA A 209 1.06 16.88 11.75
CA ALA A 209 1.38 18.30 11.72
C ALA A 209 2.39 18.64 12.81
N THR A 210 3.53 19.20 12.42
CA THR A 210 4.63 19.60 13.30
C THR A 210 4.61 21.07 13.66
N SER A 211 3.87 21.87 12.89
CA SER A 211 3.63 23.30 13.16
C SER A 211 2.34 23.78 12.50
N GLY A 212 1.91 24.98 12.87
CA GLY A 212 0.69 25.59 12.35
C GLY A 212 -0.58 25.29 13.17
N PRO A 213 -1.75 25.73 12.70
CA PRO A 213 -3.02 25.56 13.41
C PRO A 213 -3.41 24.11 13.70
N ALA A 214 -2.94 23.15 12.91
CA ALA A 214 -3.20 21.71 13.09
C ALA A 214 -2.11 21.00 13.88
N GLN A 215 -1.14 21.70 14.50
CA GLN A 215 -0.05 21.08 15.21
C GLN A 215 -0.50 19.98 16.18
N GLY A 216 0.15 18.82 16.11
CA GLY A 216 -0.17 17.63 16.91
C GLY A 216 -1.29 16.74 16.34
N GLN A 217 -2.00 17.16 15.29
CA GLN A 217 -2.95 16.31 14.58
C GLN A 217 -2.22 15.45 13.56
N CYS A 218 -2.78 14.26 13.29
CA CYS A 218 -2.28 13.39 12.23
C CYS A 218 -3.40 13.06 11.26
N LEU A 219 -3.04 12.93 9.98
CA LEU A 219 -3.94 12.50 8.92
C LEU A 219 -4.32 11.03 9.09
N GLU A 220 -5.53 10.68 8.71
CA GLU A 220 -5.98 9.28 8.65
C GLU A 220 -5.18 8.51 7.60
N LYS A 221 -4.56 7.39 7.98
CA LYS A 221 -3.89 6.51 7.02
C LYS A 221 -4.91 5.79 6.16
N ILE A 222 -4.65 5.73 4.87
CA ILE A 222 -5.43 4.97 3.90
C ILE A 222 -4.65 3.73 3.50
N ASN A 223 -5.30 2.58 3.61
CA ASN A 223 -4.72 1.33 3.14
C ASN A 223 -4.70 1.28 1.61
N TYR A 224 -3.60 0.83 1.10
CA TYR A 224 -3.40 0.52 -0.31
C TYR A 224 -2.80 -0.88 -0.45
N LEU A 225 -2.95 -1.46 -1.64
CA LEU A 225 -2.30 -2.71 -2.02
C LEU A 225 -1.23 -2.36 -3.06
N LYS A 226 0.02 -2.74 -2.81
CA LYS A 226 1.08 -2.73 -3.79
C LYS A 226 1.05 -4.07 -4.51
N ASP A 227 0.88 -4.05 -5.81
CA ASP A 227 0.65 -5.25 -6.59
C ASP A 227 1.10 -5.07 -8.04
N TYR A 228 1.23 -6.15 -8.78
CA TYR A 228 1.36 -6.09 -10.23
C TYR A 228 0.03 -5.70 -10.87
N TRP A 229 0.10 -4.96 -11.98
CA TRP A 229 -1.08 -4.49 -12.69
C TRP A 229 -2.03 -5.60 -13.11
N PHE A 230 -1.51 -6.73 -13.62
CA PHE A 230 -2.35 -7.86 -14.05
C PHE A 230 -3.18 -8.40 -12.89
N ASP A 231 -2.60 -8.49 -11.71
CA ASP A 231 -3.23 -9.07 -10.53
C ASP A 231 -4.24 -8.09 -9.92
N TRP A 232 -3.81 -6.85 -9.67
CA TRP A 232 -4.73 -5.80 -9.24
C TRP A 232 -6.00 -5.74 -10.09
N LYS A 233 -5.85 -5.80 -11.43
CA LYS A 233 -6.96 -5.71 -12.36
C LYS A 233 -7.88 -6.94 -12.31
N ASN A 234 -7.35 -8.13 -12.04
CA ASN A 234 -8.16 -9.34 -11.87
C ASN A 234 -9.16 -9.21 -10.72
N TYR A 235 -8.74 -8.61 -9.62
CA TYR A 235 -9.60 -8.38 -8.45
C TYR A 235 -10.44 -7.10 -8.54
N ASN A 236 -10.03 -6.18 -9.40
CA ASN A 236 -10.68 -4.88 -9.57
C ASN A 236 -10.92 -4.60 -11.07
N PRO A 237 -11.78 -5.36 -11.77
CA PRO A 237 -11.95 -5.26 -13.23
C PRO A 237 -12.43 -3.89 -13.70
N GLN A 238 -13.11 -3.13 -12.83
CA GLN A 238 -13.58 -1.77 -13.11
C GLN A 238 -12.61 -0.68 -12.65
N THR A 239 -11.37 -1.06 -12.30
CA THR A 239 -10.37 -0.10 -11.84
C THR A 239 -10.05 0.94 -12.90
N THR A 240 -9.89 2.17 -12.47
CA THR A 240 -9.32 3.25 -13.29
C THR A 240 -7.84 3.42 -13.00
N VAL A 241 -7.10 3.99 -13.94
CA VAL A 241 -5.65 4.25 -13.76
C VAL A 241 -5.44 5.76 -13.63
N TYR A 242 -4.62 6.14 -12.66
CA TYR A 242 -4.17 7.52 -12.52
C TYR A 242 -3.25 7.89 -13.70
N SER A 243 -3.56 9.02 -14.39
CA SER A 243 -2.92 9.40 -15.66
C SER A 243 -2.41 10.85 -15.70
N ARG A 244 -2.47 11.57 -14.56
CA ARG A 244 -1.96 12.95 -14.50
C ARG A 244 -0.46 13.00 -14.34
#